data_1b96ef732fe27861c1e6455928d5ca23
#
_entry.id   1b96ef732fe27861c1e6455928d5ca23
#
_cell.length_a   1.000
_cell.length_b   1.000
_cell.length_c   1.000
_cell.angle_alpha   90.00
_cell.angle_beta   90.00
_cell.angle_gamma   90.00
#
_symmetry.space_group_name_H-M   'P 1'
#
loop_
_entity.id
_entity.type
_entity.pdbx_description
1 polymer ?
#
loop_
_entity_poly.entity_id
_entity_poly.type
_entity_poly.pdbx_seq_one_letter_code
_entity_poly.pdbx_strand_id
1 'polypeptide(L)'
;MWKPAQGRWFKKEKMDISLKQISTEDEIKHLWKMQICAFSDLLSKYKDFETSPGVESLENVIQKYNQPWTKYYFILEGDTIVGAVRVIDKKDGSRKRISPIFIMKEFRGNGYAQKAIIELEKLYGGNNWSLATILQEKGNIHLYEKLGYHKTGETEKINDLMDITFFEKN
;
A
#
# COMPACT_ATOMS: atom_id res chain seq x y z
N MET A 1 42.68 20.23 -29.27
CA MET A 1 41.22 20.41 -29.04
C MET A 1 40.72 19.32 -28.13
N TRP A 2 40.29 19.68 -26.96
CA TRP A 2 39.77 18.74 -25.95
C TRP A 2 38.33 18.45 -26.30
N LYS A 3 37.97 17.14 -26.56
CA LYS A 3 36.58 16.73 -26.69
C LYS A 3 36.08 16.35 -25.28
N PRO A 4 35.01 16.96 -24.77
CA PRO A 4 34.44 16.52 -23.53
C PRO A 4 33.92 15.08 -23.73
N ALA A 5 34.26 14.20 -22.80
CA ALA A 5 33.74 12.85 -22.73
C ALA A 5 32.20 12.92 -22.70
N GLN A 6 31.58 12.28 -23.67
CA GLN A 6 30.11 12.13 -23.68
C GLN A 6 29.71 11.43 -22.36
N GLY A 7 29.03 12.17 -21.50
CA GLY A 7 28.48 11.65 -20.27
C GLY A 7 27.61 10.46 -20.59
N ARG A 8 28.03 9.25 -20.17
CA ARG A 8 27.15 8.11 -20.10
C ARG A 8 26.04 8.48 -19.11
N TRP A 9 24.86 8.74 -19.61
CA TRP A 9 23.66 8.78 -18.79
C TRP A 9 23.45 7.35 -18.30
N PHE A 10 23.90 7.05 -17.06
CA PHE A 10 23.46 5.84 -16.38
C PHE A 10 21.97 5.99 -16.17
N LYS A 11 21.16 5.29 -16.99
CA LYS A 11 19.79 4.99 -16.60
C LYS A 11 19.91 4.30 -15.24
N LYS A 12 19.46 4.97 -14.18
CA LYS A 12 19.29 4.34 -12.89
C LYS A 12 18.36 3.15 -13.14
N GLU A 13 18.93 1.94 -13.19
CA GLU A 13 18.10 0.73 -13.28
C GLU A 13 17.13 0.81 -12.11
N LYS A 14 15.84 0.85 -12.41
CA LYS A 14 14.81 0.80 -11.37
C LYS A 14 14.96 -0.57 -10.73
N MET A 15 15.50 -0.61 -9.51
CA MET A 15 15.64 -1.85 -8.75
C MET A 15 14.26 -2.46 -8.57
N ASP A 16 14.18 -3.78 -8.69
CA ASP A 16 12.93 -4.50 -8.49
C ASP A 16 12.49 -4.43 -7.02
N ILE A 17 11.18 -4.42 -6.85
CA ILE A 17 10.55 -4.50 -5.53
C ILE A 17 10.47 -5.95 -5.10
N SER A 18 10.78 -6.20 -3.84
CA SER A 18 10.52 -7.48 -3.17
C SER A 18 9.61 -7.27 -1.95
N LEU A 19 8.93 -8.34 -1.56
CA LEU A 19 8.07 -8.38 -0.39
C LEU A 19 8.70 -9.28 0.67
N LYS A 20 8.89 -8.74 1.88
CA LYS A 20 9.36 -9.49 3.04
C LYS A 20 8.21 -9.67 4.03
N GLN A 21 7.77 -10.91 4.22
CA GLN A 21 6.73 -11.19 5.22
C GLN A 21 7.22 -10.87 6.63
N ILE A 22 6.40 -10.16 7.38
CA ILE A 22 6.63 -9.87 8.78
C ILE A 22 6.37 -11.12 9.60
N SER A 23 7.32 -11.51 10.43
CA SER A 23 7.27 -12.74 11.22
C SER A 23 7.51 -12.53 12.72
N THR A 24 7.83 -11.32 13.14
CA THR A 24 8.08 -10.99 14.54
C THR A 24 7.25 -9.79 15.01
N GLU A 25 7.02 -9.72 16.32
CA GLU A 25 6.32 -8.59 16.92
C GLU A 25 7.14 -7.30 16.85
N ASP A 26 8.47 -7.38 16.92
CA ASP A 26 9.33 -6.20 16.75
C ASP A 26 9.22 -5.62 15.33
N GLU A 27 9.12 -6.47 14.32
CA GLU A 27 8.89 -6.04 12.95
C GLU A 27 7.51 -5.38 12.81
N ILE A 28 6.46 -5.91 13.44
CA ILE A 28 5.13 -5.30 13.39
C ILE A 28 5.08 -3.95 14.10
N LYS A 29 5.81 -3.77 15.20
CA LYS A 29 5.98 -2.48 15.88
C LYS A 29 6.67 -1.46 14.98
N HIS A 30 7.68 -1.89 14.23
CA HIS A 30 8.36 -1.04 13.25
C HIS A 30 7.38 -0.63 12.14
N LEU A 31 6.64 -1.58 11.58
CA LEU A 31 5.61 -1.30 10.58
C LEU A 31 4.59 -0.28 11.08
N TRP A 32 4.10 -0.44 12.30
CA TRP A 32 3.14 0.48 12.89
C TRP A 32 3.67 1.92 12.96
N LYS A 33 4.92 2.12 13.38
CA LYS A 33 5.55 3.45 13.40
C LYS A 33 5.62 4.05 11.99
N MET A 34 5.97 3.24 11.01
CA MET A 34 6.00 3.66 9.61
C MET A 34 4.59 4.03 9.11
N GLN A 35 3.58 3.25 9.45
CA GLN A 35 2.19 3.48 9.07
C GLN A 35 1.67 4.83 9.61
N ILE A 36 1.87 5.11 10.90
CA ILE A 36 1.49 6.39 11.51
C ILE A 36 2.16 7.56 10.77
N CYS A 37 3.44 7.44 10.47
CA CYS A 37 4.20 8.46 9.73
C CYS A 37 3.68 8.61 8.29
N ALA A 38 3.48 7.52 7.57
CA ALA A 38 3.08 7.53 6.17
C ALA A 38 1.70 8.14 5.95
N PHE A 39 0.76 7.95 6.87
CA PHE A 39 -0.60 8.48 6.78
C PHE A 39 -0.80 9.85 7.43
N SER A 40 0.25 10.46 7.99
CA SER A 40 0.14 11.75 8.71
C SER A 40 -0.35 12.89 7.81
N ASP A 41 0.09 12.95 6.56
CA ASP A 41 -0.33 14.00 5.61
C ASP A 41 -1.83 13.85 5.25
N LEU A 42 -2.30 12.63 4.99
CA LEU A 42 -3.71 12.36 4.71
C LEU A 42 -4.59 12.64 5.92
N LEU A 43 -4.11 12.29 7.12
CA LEU A 43 -4.80 12.58 8.37
C LEU A 43 -4.99 14.10 8.55
N SER A 44 -3.95 14.88 8.31
CA SER A 44 -4.01 16.34 8.38
C SER A 44 -4.95 16.94 7.33
N LYS A 45 -4.96 16.37 6.13
CA LYS A 45 -5.78 16.84 5.01
C LYS A 45 -7.27 16.53 5.18
N TYR A 46 -7.59 15.31 5.59
CA TYR A 46 -8.98 14.81 5.63
C TYR A 46 -9.57 14.74 7.03
N LYS A 47 -8.75 14.86 8.07
CA LYS A 47 -9.19 14.88 9.48
C LYS A 47 -10.03 13.65 9.87
N ASP A 48 -9.71 12.49 9.31
CA ASP A 48 -10.32 11.23 9.69
C ASP A 48 -9.61 10.66 10.92
N PHE A 49 -10.03 11.10 12.10
CA PHE A 49 -9.46 10.66 13.38
C PHE A 49 -10.07 9.35 13.90
N GLU A 50 -10.99 8.75 13.17
CA GLU A 50 -11.67 7.52 13.59
C GLU A 50 -11.21 6.29 12.81
N THR A 51 -11.07 6.38 11.47
CA THR A 51 -10.82 5.22 10.60
C THR A 51 -9.48 5.24 9.89
N SER A 52 -8.75 6.36 9.91
CA SER A 52 -7.45 6.47 9.25
C SER A 52 -6.44 5.48 9.83
N PRO A 53 -5.66 4.78 8.98
CA PRO A 53 -4.49 4.03 9.46
C PRO A 53 -3.47 4.89 10.23
N GLY A 54 -3.49 6.20 10.05
CA GLY A 54 -2.65 7.17 10.76
C GLY A 54 -2.98 7.35 12.25
N VAL A 55 -4.11 6.84 12.71
CA VAL A 55 -4.52 6.87 14.14
C VAL A 55 -4.70 5.48 14.73
N GLU A 56 -4.42 4.43 13.96
CA GLU A 56 -4.55 3.05 14.44
C GLU A 56 -3.57 2.78 15.60
N SER A 57 -4.06 2.20 16.68
CA SER A 57 -3.22 1.83 17.82
C SER A 57 -2.31 0.65 17.49
N LEU A 58 -1.16 0.58 18.16
CA LEU A 58 -0.27 -0.58 18.06
C LEU A 58 -0.98 -1.87 18.46
N GLU A 59 -1.79 -1.82 19.52
CA GLU A 59 -2.57 -2.97 19.99
C GLU A 59 -3.49 -3.52 18.90
N ASN A 60 -4.19 -2.64 18.17
CA ASN A 60 -5.07 -3.04 17.08
C ASN A 60 -4.29 -3.67 15.92
N VAL A 61 -3.13 -3.12 15.58
CA VAL A 61 -2.26 -3.70 14.53
C VAL A 61 -1.74 -5.08 14.94
N ILE A 62 -1.36 -5.27 16.21
CA ILE A 62 -0.93 -6.57 16.75
C ILE A 62 -2.09 -7.57 16.70
N GLN A 63 -3.31 -7.17 17.07
CA GLN A 63 -4.49 -8.04 16.95
C GLN A 63 -4.71 -8.52 15.52
N LYS A 64 -4.60 -7.61 14.55
CA LYS A 64 -4.69 -7.96 13.12
C LYS A 64 -3.57 -8.90 12.69
N TYR A 65 -2.34 -8.64 13.13
CA TYR A 65 -1.18 -9.48 12.85
C TYR A 65 -1.39 -10.93 13.33
N ASN A 66 -2.03 -11.11 14.47
CA ASN A 66 -2.31 -12.43 15.04
C ASN A 66 -3.50 -13.17 14.41
N GLN A 67 -4.26 -12.53 13.51
CA GLN A 67 -5.33 -13.19 12.78
C GLN A 67 -4.76 -14.20 11.77
N PRO A 68 -5.25 -15.45 11.68
CA PRO A 68 -4.71 -16.47 10.78
C PRO A 68 -4.89 -16.13 9.29
N TRP A 69 -5.81 -15.24 8.96
CA TRP A 69 -6.10 -14.80 7.57
C TRP A 69 -5.40 -13.50 7.17
N THR A 70 -4.56 -12.92 8.02
CA THR A 70 -3.85 -11.66 7.78
C THR A 70 -2.37 -11.91 7.63
N LYS A 71 -1.75 -11.27 6.63
CA LYS A 71 -0.30 -11.20 6.49
C LYS A 71 0.13 -9.77 6.21
N TYR A 72 1.21 -9.36 6.86
CA TYR A 72 1.87 -8.09 6.63
C TYR A 72 3.21 -8.31 5.94
N TYR A 73 3.54 -7.40 5.04
CA TYR A 73 4.80 -7.42 4.31
C TYR A 73 5.45 -6.04 4.36
N PHE A 74 6.77 -6.01 4.54
CA PHE A 74 7.55 -4.85 4.12
C PHE A 74 7.71 -4.87 2.61
N ILE A 75 7.67 -3.68 2.00
CA ILE A 75 7.99 -3.46 0.60
C ILE A 75 9.43 -2.96 0.55
N LEU A 76 10.31 -3.70 -0.14
CA LEU A 76 11.73 -3.44 -0.22
C LEU A 76 12.15 -3.05 -1.63
N GLU A 77 12.98 -2.01 -1.73
CA GLU A 77 13.82 -1.77 -2.91
C GLU A 77 15.26 -2.13 -2.51
N GLY A 78 15.79 -3.23 -3.05
CA GLY A 78 17.05 -3.79 -2.52
C GLY A 78 16.90 -4.13 -1.04
N ASP A 79 17.75 -3.56 -0.21
CA ASP A 79 17.72 -3.73 1.25
C ASP A 79 16.97 -2.62 1.99
N THR A 80 16.42 -1.63 1.25
CA THR A 80 15.74 -0.48 1.82
C THR A 80 14.24 -0.74 1.93
N ILE A 81 13.68 -0.60 3.13
CA ILE A 81 12.23 -0.64 3.34
C ILE A 81 11.64 0.69 2.85
N VAL A 82 10.80 0.62 1.82
CA VAL A 82 10.16 1.79 1.22
C VAL A 82 8.68 1.93 1.59
N GLY A 83 8.08 0.89 2.15
CA GLY A 83 6.69 0.88 2.56
C GLY A 83 6.27 -0.45 3.16
N ALA A 84 4.96 -0.64 3.26
CA ALA A 84 4.38 -1.89 3.76
C ALA A 84 2.98 -2.11 3.22
N VAL A 85 2.50 -3.35 3.34
CA VAL A 85 1.18 -3.75 2.88
C VAL A 85 0.63 -4.87 3.76
N ARG A 86 -0.67 -4.84 3.99
CA ARG A 86 -1.41 -5.92 4.63
C ARG A 86 -2.34 -6.61 3.61
N VAL A 87 -2.32 -7.93 3.62
CA VAL A 87 -3.24 -8.77 2.84
C VAL A 87 -4.15 -9.53 3.79
N ILE A 88 -5.43 -9.55 3.46
CA ILE A 88 -6.45 -10.37 4.13
C ILE A 88 -6.88 -11.44 3.13
N ASP A 89 -6.69 -12.70 3.49
CA ASP A 89 -7.09 -13.85 2.69
C ASP A 89 -7.70 -14.93 3.61
N LYS A 90 -9.02 -14.97 3.66
CA LYS A 90 -9.75 -15.93 4.51
C LYS A 90 -9.81 -17.34 3.94
N LYS A 91 -9.47 -17.51 2.66
CA LYS A 91 -9.51 -18.79 1.93
C LYS A 91 -10.88 -19.49 1.99
N ASP A 92 -11.93 -18.71 2.05
CA ASP A 92 -13.33 -19.16 2.12
C ASP A 92 -14.14 -18.82 0.86
N GLY A 93 -13.44 -18.41 -0.21
CA GLY A 93 -14.04 -17.93 -1.46
C GLY A 93 -14.38 -16.44 -1.48
N SER A 94 -14.30 -15.75 -0.34
CA SER A 94 -14.43 -14.29 -0.31
C SER A 94 -13.24 -13.61 -0.98
N ARG A 95 -13.42 -12.35 -1.39
CA ARG A 95 -12.35 -11.58 -2.03
C ARG A 95 -11.18 -11.36 -1.08
N LYS A 96 -9.98 -11.56 -1.57
CA LYS A 96 -8.77 -11.10 -0.90
C LYS A 96 -8.78 -9.57 -0.85
N ARG A 97 -8.23 -9.01 0.20
CA ARG A 97 -8.24 -7.56 0.40
C ARG A 97 -6.85 -7.03 0.70
N ILE A 98 -6.51 -5.91 0.07
CA ILE A 98 -5.34 -5.11 0.41
C ILE A 98 -5.81 -3.95 1.30
N SER A 99 -5.32 -3.86 2.53
CA SER A 99 -5.69 -2.78 3.46
C SER A 99 -4.88 -2.79 4.75
N PRO A 100 -4.03 -1.81 5.01
CA PRO A 100 -3.61 -0.74 4.11
C PRO A 100 -2.45 -1.16 3.20
N ILE A 101 -2.15 -0.30 2.23
CA ILE A 101 -0.86 -0.25 1.53
C ILE A 101 -0.34 1.17 1.61
N PHE A 102 0.94 1.34 1.89
CA PHE A 102 1.56 2.66 1.92
C PHE A 102 3.02 2.61 1.48
N ILE A 103 3.45 3.72 0.88
CA ILE A 103 4.84 4.02 0.57
C ILE A 103 5.24 5.23 1.41
N MET A 104 6.43 5.19 1.99
CA MET A 104 6.96 6.31 2.75
C MET A 104 7.13 7.53 1.85
N LYS A 105 6.89 8.71 2.38
CA LYS A 105 6.80 9.97 1.62
C LYS A 105 8.01 10.20 0.70
N GLU A 106 9.22 9.95 1.21
CA GLU A 106 10.48 10.14 0.47
C GLU A 106 10.66 9.20 -0.72
N PHE A 107 9.88 8.11 -0.78
CA PHE A 107 9.96 7.10 -1.85
C PHE A 107 8.78 7.14 -2.81
N ARG A 108 7.80 8.04 -2.62
CA ARG A 108 6.63 8.14 -3.49
C ARG A 108 6.99 8.64 -4.88
N GLY A 109 6.11 8.37 -5.86
CA GLY A 109 6.30 8.79 -7.24
C GLY A 109 7.27 7.92 -8.05
N ASN A 110 7.65 6.74 -7.54
CA ASN A 110 8.56 5.79 -8.20
C ASN A 110 7.86 4.51 -8.68
N GLY A 111 6.54 4.41 -8.56
CA GLY A 111 5.77 3.24 -8.96
C GLY A 111 5.88 2.04 -8.00
N TYR A 112 6.34 2.23 -6.77
CA TYR A 112 6.55 1.12 -5.83
C TYR A 112 5.26 0.47 -5.37
N ALA A 113 4.18 1.23 -5.16
CA ALA A 113 2.88 0.66 -4.80
C ALA A 113 2.34 -0.24 -5.93
N GLN A 114 2.43 0.20 -7.18
CA GLN A 114 2.05 -0.61 -8.34
C GLN A 114 2.83 -1.91 -8.41
N LYS A 115 4.14 -1.86 -8.26
CA LYS A 115 4.99 -3.05 -8.29
C LYS A 115 4.69 -3.99 -7.12
N ALA A 116 4.46 -3.45 -5.93
CA ALA A 116 4.10 -4.25 -4.76
C ALA A 116 2.78 -5.01 -4.96
N ILE A 117 1.77 -4.37 -5.53
CA ILE A 117 0.49 -5.03 -5.84
C ILE A 117 0.69 -6.15 -6.88
N ILE A 118 1.49 -5.92 -7.90
CA ILE A 118 1.83 -6.95 -8.89
C ILE A 118 2.53 -8.15 -8.21
N GLU A 119 3.46 -7.92 -7.30
CA GLU A 119 4.13 -9.01 -6.56
C GLU A 119 3.14 -9.76 -5.64
N LEU A 120 2.20 -9.06 -5.00
CA LEU A 120 1.13 -9.72 -4.23
C LEU A 120 0.26 -10.61 -5.13
N GLU A 121 -0.11 -10.13 -6.30
CA GLU A 121 -0.92 -10.91 -7.25
C GLU A 121 -0.19 -12.15 -7.76
N LYS A 122 1.14 -12.12 -7.88
CA LYS A 122 1.94 -13.31 -8.16
C LYS A 122 1.89 -14.34 -7.02
N LEU A 123 1.88 -13.88 -5.76
CA LEU A 123 1.84 -14.75 -4.58
C LEU A 123 0.45 -15.34 -4.32
N TYR A 124 -0.60 -14.56 -4.54
CA TYR A 124 -1.98 -14.88 -4.13
C TYR A 124 -2.93 -15.16 -5.29
N GLY A 125 -2.46 -15.01 -6.52
CA GLY A 125 -3.30 -15.05 -7.72
C GLY A 125 -3.79 -13.67 -8.16
N GLY A 126 -3.97 -13.49 -9.47
CA GLY A 126 -4.34 -12.20 -10.07
C GLY A 126 -5.80 -11.82 -9.96
N ASN A 127 -6.64 -12.70 -9.45
CA ASN A 127 -8.10 -12.56 -9.46
C ASN A 127 -8.68 -12.51 -8.04
N ASN A 128 -9.93 -12.05 -7.96
CA ASN A 128 -10.72 -12.08 -6.73
C ASN A 128 -10.15 -11.18 -5.62
N TRP A 129 -9.88 -9.93 -5.97
CA TRP A 129 -9.37 -8.90 -5.08
C TRP A 129 -10.39 -7.80 -4.81
N SER A 130 -10.24 -7.16 -3.65
CA SER A 130 -10.96 -5.94 -3.29
C SER A 130 -10.00 -4.96 -2.60
N LEU A 131 -10.29 -3.70 -2.71
CA LEU A 131 -9.64 -2.62 -1.95
C LEU A 131 -10.55 -1.39 -1.90
N ALA A 132 -10.19 -0.47 -1.03
CA ALA A 132 -10.87 0.81 -0.92
C ALA A 132 -9.84 1.93 -0.84
N THR A 133 -10.21 3.12 -1.29
CA THR A 133 -9.36 4.30 -1.21
C THR A 133 -10.19 5.57 -1.07
N ILE A 134 -9.53 6.65 -0.72
CA ILE A 134 -10.15 7.98 -0.64
C ILE A 134 -10.54 8.44 -2.05
N LEU A 135 -11.81 8.74 -2.26
CA LEU A 135 -12.33 9.16 -3.57
C LEU A 135 -11.65 10.42 -4.11
N GLN A 136 -11.27 11.33 -3.23
CA GLN A 136 -10.61 12.60 -3.57
C GLN A 136 -9.14 12.44 -3.96
N GLU A 137 -8.53 11.28 -3.69
CA GLU A 137 -7.14 10.99 -4.07
C GLU A 137 -7.07 10.40 -5.48
N LYS A 138 -7.07 11.28 -6.48
CA LYS A 138 -7.13 10.91 -7.91
C LYS A 138 -5.94 10.04 -8.37
N GLY A 139 -4.77 10.24 -7.78
CA GLY A 139 -3.60 9.41 -8.06
C GLY A 139 -3.79 7.94 -7.69
N ASN A 140 -4.44 7.68 -6.56
CA ASN A 140 -4.77 6.32 -6.13
C ASN A 140 -5.83 5.68 -7.05
N ILE A 141 -6.85 6.44 -7.41
CA ILE A 141 -7.88 5.98 -8.36
C ILE A 141 -7.22 5.52 -9.67
N HIS A 142 -6.37 6.38 -10.25
CA HIS A 142 -5.66 6.07 -11.48
C HIS A 142 -4.75 4.84 -11.35
N LEU A 143 -4.03 4.71 -10.24
CA LEU A 143 -3.18 3.56 -9.95
C LEU A 143 -3.96 2.25 -10.00
N TYR A 144 -5.09 2.17 -9.30
CA TYR A 144 -5.87 0.94 -9.22
C TYR A 144 -6.56 0.61 -10.54
N GLU A 145 -7.11 1.60 -11.25
CA GLU A 145 -7.68 1.40 -12.59
C GLU A 145 -6.62 0.86 -13.55
N LYS A 146 -5.40 1.37 -13.54
CA LYS A 146 -4.29 0.90 -14.35
C LYS A 146 -3.91 -0.55 -14.07
N LEU A 147 -4.10 -1.02 -12.84
CA LEU A 147 -3.86 -2.41 -12.44
C LEU A 147 -5.03 -3.35 -12.73
N GLY A 148 -6.10 -2.86 -13.35
CA GLY A 148 -7.27 -3.65 -13.72
C GLY A 148 -8.35 -3.74 -12.65
N TYR A 149 -8.25 -2.93 -11.59
CA TYR A 149 -9.34 -2.77 -10.63
C TYR A 149 -10.40 -1.83 -11.19
N HIS A 150 -11.64 -2.09 -10.88
CA HIS A 150 -12.76 -1.25 -11.27
C HIS A 150 -13.59 -0.84 -10.06
N LYS A 151 -14.16 0.34 -10.10
CA LYS A 151 -15.07 0.84 -9.07
C LYS A 151 -16.34 -0.02 -9.03
N THR A 152 -16.78 -0.37 -7.82
CA THR A 152 -18.05 -1.09 -7.61
C THR A 152 -19.27 -0.19 -7.80
N GLY A 153 -19.10 1.11 -7.71
CA GLY A 153 -20.16 2.10 -7.66
C GLY A 153 -20.58 2.50 -6.24
N GLU A 154 -20.14 1.75 -5.25
CA GLU A 154 -20.40 2.07 -3.84
C GLU A 154 -19.43 3.12 -3.32
N THR A 155 -19.93 4.03 -2.50
CA THR A 155 -19.14 5.02 -1.77
C THR A 155 -19.64 5.10 -0.34
N GLU A 156 -18.75 5.50 0.56
CA GLU A 156 -19.06 5.72 1.98
C GLU A 156 -18.56 7.11 2.38
N LYS A 157 -19.45 7.95 2.87
CA LYS A 157 -19.09 9.27 3.40
C LYS A 157 -18.48 9.10 4.79
N ILE A 158 -17.23 9.50 4.94
CA ILE A 158 -16.53 9.48 6.23
C ILE A 158 -16.78 10.78 6.99
N ASN A 159 -16.61 11.91 6.32
CA ASN A 159 -16.87 13.25 6.84
C ASN A 159 -17.08 14.24 5.67
N ASP A 160 -17.17 15.53 5.97
CA ASP A 160 -17.41 16.55 4.93
C ASP A 160 -16.23 16.73 3.95
N LEU A 161 -15.05 16.21 4.27
CA LEU A 161 -13.85 16.33 3.44
C LEU A 161 -13.55 15.06 2.65
N MET A 162 -14.10 13.91 3.03
CA MET A 162 -13.61 12.61 2.59
C MET A 162 -14.73 11.60 2.39
N ASP A 163 -14.71 10.98 1.22
CA ASP A 163 -15.48 9.78 0.88
C ASP A 163 -14.53 8.63 0.57
N ILE A 164 -14.95 7.40 0.86
CA ILE A 164 -14.27 6.17 0.46
C ILE A 164 -14.99 5.60 -0.76
N THR A 165 -14.21 5.15 -1.74
CA THR A 165 -14.71 4.40 -2.90
C THR A 165 -14.12 2.99 -2.91
N PHE A 166 -14.88 2.03 -3.41
CA PHE A 166 -14.56 0.61 -3.37
C PHE A 166 -14.22 0.09 -4.77
N PHE A 167 -13.20 -0.76 -4.82
CA PHE A 167 -12.70 -1.38 -6.05
C PHE A 167 -12.70 -2.89 -5.94
N GLU A 168 -12.88 -3.53 -7.07
CA GLU A 168 -12.78 -4.99 -7.23
C GLU A 168 -11.96 -5.33 -8.47
N LYS A 169 -11.33 -6.50 -8.43
CA LYS A 169 -10.70 -7.14 -9.57
C LYS A 169 -11.15 -8.60 -9.63
N ASN A 170 -11.79 -8.95 -10.71
CA ASN A 170 -12.31 -10.31 -10.96
C ASN A 170 -11.23 -11.23 -11.52
#